data_047dbb41fb42111c8e580a20d07669a9
#
_entry.id   047dbb41fb42111c8e580a20d07669a9
#
_cell.length_a   1.000
_cell.length_b   1.000
_cell.length_c   1.000
_cell.angle_alpha   90.00
_cell.angle_beta   90.00
_cell.angle_gamma   90.00
#
_symmetry.space_group_name_H-M   'P 1'
#
loop_
_entity.id
_entity.type
_entity.pdbx_description
1 polymer ?
#
loop_
_entity_poly.entity_id
_entity_poly.type
_entity_poly.pdbx_seq_one_letter_code
_entity_poly.pdbx_strand_id
1 'polypeptide(L)'
;MSLTDTPNANRLHIALFGRRNSGKSSLINALTGQDTALVSDTPGTTTDPVAKAMEIHGIGPCLFIDTPGFDDEGELGRMRIERTWKAVEKTDMAILFCGGDTSAGLSKETKEPDFTEELYWLEQLKAKGIPTILLINKTDIRKDSQALAIKVRESFGDTPVLISAKEKTGIEQIRRTILEKLPPDFGQQSITGTLVAENDLVLLVMPQDIQAPKGRLILPQVQTIRELLDKKCLIATCTTDKLPETLHALAHPPKLIITDSQVFKTVYEQKPEESKLTSFSV
;
A
#
# COMPACT_ATOMS: atom_id res chain seq x y z
N MET A 1 -3.54 -10.97 14.58
CA MET A 1 -4.50 -10.38 13.62
C MET A 1 -4.49 -11.25 12.38
N SER A 2 -5.65 -11.67 11.91
CA SER A 2 -5.71 -12.26 10.57
C SER A 2 -5.55 -11.10 9.58
N LEU A 3 -4.62 -11.24 8.65
CA LEU A 3 -4.33 -10.25 7.61
C LEU A 3 -5.55 -10.04 6.66
N THR A 4 -6.59 -10.86 6.79
CA THR A 4 -7.86 -10.74 6.08
C THR A 4 -8.70 -9.54 6.55
N ASP A 5 -8.42 -8.98 7.73
CA ASP A 5 -9.26 -7.97 8.35
C ASP A 5 -8.82 -6.52 8.07
N THR A 6 -7.69 -6.31 7.36
CA THR A 6 -7.27 -4.95 6.98
C THR A 6 -8.05 -4.50 5.74
N PRO A 7 -8.84 -3.41 5.82
CA PRO A 7 -9.52 -2.86 4.65
C PRO A 7 -8.55 -2.55 3.53
N ASN A 8 -8.95 -2.74 2.27
CA ASN A 8 -8.08 -2.48 1.12
C ASN A 8 -7.60 -1.02 1.08
N ALA A 9 -8.41 -0.08 1.56
CA ALA A 9 -8.08 1.34 1.61
C ALA A 9 -6.83 1.67 2.48
N ASN A 10 -6.46 0.79 3.42
CA ASN A 10 -5.34 1.00 4.34
C ASN A 10 -4.07 0.23 3.95
N ARG A 11 -4.05 -0.33 2.74
CA ARG A 11 -2.91 -1.09 2.21
C ARG A 11 -2.14 -0.24 1.21
N LEU A 12 -0.83 -0.43 1.16
CA LEU A 12 -0.02 0.14 0.09
C LEU A 12 -0.32 -0.60 -1.22
N HIS A 13 -0.94 0.08 -2.17
CA HIS A 13 -1.23 -0.48 -3.48
C HIS A 13 -0.01 -0.34 -4.40
N ILE A 14 0.65 -1.46 -4.66
CA ILE A 14 1.82 -1.53 -5.53
C ILE A 14 1.43 -2.20 -6.84
N ALA A 15 1.39 -1.45 -7.94
CA ALA A 15 1.10 -2.02 -9.24
C ALA A 15 2.38 -2.36 -10.01
N LEU A 16 2.34 -3.51 -10.70
CA LEU A 16 3.46 -4.02 -11.48
C LEU A 16 3.22 -3.77 -12.97
N PHE A 17 4.06 -2.96 -13.58
CA PHE A 17 3.99 -2.60 -14.99
C PHE A 17 5.15 -3.25 -15.76
N GLY A 18 4.90 -3.68 -16.98
CA GLY A 18 5.95 -4.25 -17.82
C GLY A 18 5.39 -5.15 -18.90
N ARG A 19 6.24 -5.48 -19.88
CA ARG A 19 5.90 -6.36 -20.99
C ARG A 19 5.48 -7.75 -20.51
N ARG A 20 4.86 -8.50 -21.41
CA ARG A 20 4.54 -9.91 -21.16
C ARG A 20 5.83 -10.68 -20.82
N ASN A 21 5.72 -11.68 -19.97
CA ASN A 21 6.84 -12.51 -19.52
C ASN A 21 8.00 -11.75 -18.83
N SER A 22 7.85 -10.49 -18.44
CA SER A 22 8.87 -9.75 -17.67
C SER A 22 9.08 -10.31 -16.25
N GLY A 23 8.15 -11.14 -15.76
CA GLY A 23 8.24 -11.82 -14.47
C GLY A 23 7.51 -11.09 -13.35
N LYS A 24 6.46 -10.30 -13.65
CA LYS A 24 5.63 -9.60 -12.67
C LYS A 24 5.06 -10.54 -11.61
N SER A 25 4.34 -11.57 -12.04
CA SER A 25 3.75 -12.59 -11.15
C SER A 25 4.83 -13.39 -10.39
N SER A 26 5.99 -13.60 -11.00
CA SER A 26 7.13 -14.27 -10.34
C SER A 26 7.71 -13.41 -9.22
N LEU A 27 7.77 -12.08 -9.38
CA LEU A 27 8.20 -11.17 -8.34
C LEU A 27 7.23 -11.22 -7.14
N ILE A 28 5.92 -11.19 -7.39
CA ILE A 28 4.92 -11.31 -6.31
C ILE A 28 5.16 -12.61 -5.51
N ASN A 29 5.35 -13.74 -6.21
CA ASN A 29 5.61 -15.02 -5.56
C ASN A 29 6.95 -15.04 -4.81
N ALA A 30 7.98 -14.36 -5.31
CA ALA A 30 9.27 -14.25 -4.63
C ALA A 30 9.18 -13.40 -3.35
N LEU A 31 8.41 -12.33 -3.39
CA LEU A 31 8.14 -11.47 -2.23
C LEU A 31 7.31 -12.21 -1.16
N THR A 32 6.33 -13.03 -1.55
CA THR A 32 5.48 -13.80 -0.62
C THR A 32 6.20 -14.97 0.02
N GLY A 33 7.22 -15.52 -0.58
CA GLY A 33 7.93 -16.73 -0.09
C GLY A 33 8.99 -16.49 0.98
N GLN A 34 9.24 -15.25 1.40
CA GLN A 34 10.21 -14.90 2.45
C GLN A 34 9.49 -14.19 3.60
N ASP A 35 9.17 -14.93 4.66
CA ASP A 35 8.60 -14.43 5.94
C ASP A 35 7.29 -13.60 5.81
N THR A 36 6.52 -13.85 4.77
CA THR A 36 5.26 -13.16 4.51
C THR A 36 4.08 -14.12 4.65
N ALA A 37 3.15 -13.80 5.52
CA ALA A 37 1.88 -14.52 5.57
C ALA A 37 1.03 -14.15 4.34
N LEU A 38 0.70 -15.13 3.51
CA LEU A 38 -0.30 -15.00 2.43
C LEU A 38 -1.67 -14.74 3.04
N VAL A 39 -2.32 -13.67 2.65
CA VAL A 39 -3.58 -13.27 3.27
C VAL A 39 -4.80 -13.65 2.47
N SER A 40 -4.77 -13.76 1.24
CA SER A 40 -5.79 -14.35 0.35
C SER A 40 -5.64 -13.90 -1.10
N ASP A 41 -5.91 -14.80 -2.03
CA ASP A 41 -6.36 -14.45 -3.36
C ASP A 41 -7.79 -13.90 -3.16
N THR A 42 -7.98 -12.59 -3.23
CA THR A 42 -9.34 -12.05 -3.40
C THR A 42 -9.70 -12.27 -4.85
N PRO A 43 -10.63 -13.20 -5.18
CA PRO A 43 -11.10 -13.34 -6.54
C PRO A 43 -11.85 -12.05 -6.89
N GLY A 44 -11.22 -11.19 -7.67
CA GLY A 44 -11.95 -10.17 -8.41
C GLY A 44 -12.89 -10.89 -9.39
N THR A 45 -14.07 -10.31 -9.62
CA THR A 45 -14.91 -10.68 -10.76
C THR A 45 -14.02 -10.76 -12.01
N THR A 46 -14.31 -11.65 -12.94
CA THR A 46 -13.55 -12.07 -14.12
C THR A 46 -12.95 -10.93 -14.99
N THR A 47 -13.08 -9.69 -14.59
CA THR A 47 -12.65 -8.47 -15.27
C THR A 47 -11.61 -7.63 -14.52
N ASP A 48 -11.30 -7.91 -13.25
CA ASP A 48 -10.37 -7.11 -12.46
C ASP A 48 -8.93 -7.67 -12.47
N PRO A 49 -7.89 -6.80 -12.36
CA PRO A 49 -6.50 -7.24 -12.22
C PRO A 49 -6.36 -8.14 -10.99
N VAL A 50 -5.54 -9.17 -11.12
CA VAL A 50 -5.29 -10.08 -9.98
C VAL A 50 -4.52 -9.31 -8.90
N ALA A 51 -5.15 -9.13 -7.76
CA ALA A 51 -4.56 -8.45 -6.62
C ALA A 51 -4.18 -9.47 -5.54
N LYS A 52 -2.93 -9.41 -5.04
CA LYS A 52 -2.45 -10.24 -3.94
C LYS A 52 -2.12 -9.38 -2.72
N ALA A 53 -2.83 -9.63 -1.63
CA ALA A 53 -2.59 -8.97 -0.37
C ALA A 53 -1.49 -9.69 0.41
N MET A 54 -0.53 -8.93 0.94
CA MET A 54 0.55 -9.45 1.78
C MET A 54 1.00 -8.40 2.79
N GLU A 55 1.68 -8.84 3.85
CA GLU A 55 2.38 -7.95 4.76
C GLU A 55 3.88 -7.99 4.46
N ILE A 56 4.48 -6.82 4.31
CA ILE A 56 5.93 -6.69 4.12
C ILE A 56 6.51 -6.13 5.41
N HIS A 57 7.46 -6.85 6.00
CA HIS A 57 8.14 -6.40 7.21
C HIS A 57 8.76 -5.01 7.02
N GLY A 58 8.43 -4.09 7.94
CA GLY A 58 8.87 -2.68 7.89
C GLY A 58 8.00 -1.75 7.04
N ILE A 59 7.09 -2.29 6.19
CA ILE A 59 6.17 -1.50 5.37
C ILE A 59 4.73 -1.64 5.88
N GLY A 60 4.36 -2.87 6.30
CA GLY A 60 3.01 -3.18 6.72
C GLY A 60 2.19 -3.86 5.60
N PRO A 61 0.85 -3.74 5.67
CA PRO A 61 -0.04 -4.40 4.73
C PRO A 61 0.04 -3.77 3.34
N CYS A 62 0.32 -4.60 2.33
CA CYS A 62 0.43 -4.23 0.92
C CYS A 62 -0.57 -4.98 0.07
N LEU A 63 -0.95 -4.38 -1.06
CA LEU A 63 -1.74 -5.01 -2.11
C LEU A 63 -0.98 -4.91 -3.43
N PHE A 64 -0.47 -6.04 -3.91
CA PHE A 64 0.19 -6.10 -5.22
C PHE A 64 -0.83 -6.31 -6.32
N ILE A 65 -0.82 -5.43 -7.30
CA ILE A 65 -1.72 -5.45 -8.46
C ILE A 65 -0.92 -5.90 -9.67
N ASP A 66 -1.19 -7.12 -10.15
CA ASP A 66 -0.57 -7.63 -11.38
C ASP A 66 -1.31 -7.05 -12.58
N THR A 67 -0.62 -6.24 -13.39
CA THR A 67 -1.21 -5.67 -14.59
C THR A 67 -0.94 -6.55 -15.82
N PRO A 68 -1.84 -6.56 -16.82
CA PRO A 68 -1.55 -7.19 -18.11
C PRO A 68 -0.27 -6.61 -18.73
N GLY A 69 0.43 -7.43 -19.53
CA GLY A 69 1.54 -6.92 -20.36
C GLY A 69 1.02 -5.88 -21.37
N PHE A 70 1.79 -4.81 -21.59
CA PHE A 70 1.37 -3.70 -22.44
C PHE A 70 1.85 -3.84 -23.91
N ASP A 71 2.49 -4.96 -24.25
CA ASP A 71 3.06 -5.27 -25.56
C ASP A 71 2.15 -6.13 -26.45
N ASP A 72 0.84 -6.21 -26.15
CA ASP A 72 -0.11 -6.98 -26.95
C ASP A 72 -0.81 -6.08 -28.01
N GLU A 73 -0.85 -6.56 -29.26
CA GLU A 73 -1.52 -5.89 -30.38
C GLU A 73 -2.99 -6.33 -30.53
N GLY A 74 -3.83 -5.46 -31.14
CA GLY A 74 -5.22 -5.76 -31.51
C GLY A 74 -6.28 -5.38 -30.48
N GLU A 75 -7.52 -5.90 -30.64
CA GLU A 75 -8.66 -5.59 -29.75
C GLU A 75 -8.41 -6.00 -28.29
N LEU A 76 -7.74 -7.12 -28.06
CA LEU A 76 -7.31 -7.58 -26.75
C LEU A 76 -6.31 -6.60 -26.11
N GLY A 77 -5.46 -5.95 -26.91
CA GLY A 77 -4.53 -4.92 -26.44
C GLY A 77 -5.26 -3.71 -25.88
N ARG A 78 -6.30 -3.21 -26.56
CA ARG A 78 -7.10 -2.06 -26.06
C ARG A 78 -7.79 -2.36 -24.73
N MET A 79 -8.41 -3.52 -24.58
CA MET A 79 -9.03 -3.93 -23.31
C MET A 79 -8.01 -4.06 -22.18
N ARG A 80 -6.78 -4.46 -22.47
CA ARG A 80 -5.69 -4.57 -21.49
C ARG A 80 -5.15 -3.20 -21.08
N ILE A 81 -5.02 -2.28 -22.03
CA ILE A 81 -4.65 -0.89 -21.74
C ILE A 81 -5.68 -0.25 -20.81
N GLU A 82 -6.99 -0.41 -21.06
CA GLU A 82 -8.04 0.09 -20.16
C GLU A 82 -7.93 -0.51 -18.75
N ARG A 83 -7.64 -1.80 -18.63
CA ARG A 83 -7.41 -2.46 -17.33
C ARG A 83 -6.18 -1.92 -16.63
N THR A 84 -5.11 -1.67 -17.37
CA THR A 84 -3.89 -1.07 -16.84
C THR A 84 -4.17 0.34 -16.34
N TRP A 85 -4.97 1.14 -17.05
CA TRP A 85 -5.39 2.46 -16.58
C TRP A 85 -6.23 2.40 -15.29
N LYS A 86 -7.16 1.45 -15.18
CA LYS A 86 -7.91 1.23 -13.92
C LYS A 86 -7.00 0.83 -12.76
N ALA A 87 -5.92 0.10 -13.02
CA ALA A 87 -4.93 -0.20 -12.02
C ALA A 87 -4.17 1.06 -11.58
N VAL A 88 -3.78 1.93 -12.53
CA VAL A 88 -3.09 3.21 -12.24
C VAL A 88 -3.92 4.09 -11.29
N GLU A 89 -5.23 4.14 -11.42
CA GLU A 89 -6.11 4.95 -10.56
C GLU A 89 -6.11 4.52 -9.08
N LYS A 90 -5.74 3.27 -8.82
CA LYS A 90 -5.70 2.67 -7.47
C LYS A 90 -4.26 2.48 -6.97
N THR A 91 -3.27 3.02 -7.66
CA THR A 91 -1.85 2.75 -7.39
C THR A 91 -1.23 3.86 -6.57
N ASP A 92 -0.66 3.50 -5.41
CA ASP A 92 0.13 4.39 -4.57
C ASP A 92 1.61 4.39 -4.98
N MET A 93 2.11 3.26 -5.50
CA MET A 93 3.48 3.07 -5.96
C MET A 93 3.51 2.11 -7.15
N ALA A 94 4.41 2.33 -8.09
CA ALA A 94 4.58 1.48 -9.26
C ALA A 94 5.95 0.79 -9.28
N ILE A 95 5.99 -0.46 -9.78
CA ILE A 95 7.23 -1.14 -10.15
C ILE A 95 7.18 -1.35 -11.66
N LEU A 96 8.07 -0.69 -12.39
CA LEU A 96 8.18 -0.77 -13.85
C LEU A 96 9.32 -1.69 -14.24
N PHE A 97 8.97 -2.81 -14.89
CA PHE A 97 9.94 -3.76 -15.40
C PHE A 97 10.52 -3.25 -16.72
N CYS A 98 11.83 -3.03 -16.74
CA CYS A 98 12.57 -2.58 -17.91
C CYS A 98 13.31 -3.74 -18.57
N GLY A 99 13.27 -3.77 -19.90
CA GLY A 99 13.94 -4.81 -20.70
C GLY A 99 13.04 -5.99 -20.99
N GLY A 100 12.60 -6.06 -22.24
CA GLY A 100 11.69 -7.05 -22.79
C GLY A 100 12.10 -8.51 -22.65
N ASP A 101 11.35 -9.38 -23.33
CA ASP A 101 11.47 -10.83 -23.26
C ASP A 101 12.87 -11.33 -23.63
N THR A 102 13.50 -12.05 -22.71
CA THR A 102 14.76 -12.78 -22.96
C THR A 102 14.55 -14.01 -23.84
N SER A 103 13.29 -14.40 -24.12
CA SER A 103 12.92 -15.54 -24.96
C SER A 103 12.82 -15.20 -26.46
N ALA A 104 12.81 -13.92 -26.83
CA ALA A 104 12.87 -13.52 -28.23
C ALA A 104 14.28 -13.71 -28.76
N GLY A 105 14.64 -14.96 -28.92
CA GLY A 105 15.70 -15.45 -29.79
C GLY A 105 17.11 -14.95 -29.55
N LEU A 106 17.98 -15.87 -29.30
CA LEU A 106 19.41 -15.86 -29.64
C LEU A 106 19.69 -15.46 -31.11
N SER A 107 18.99 -14.46 -31.65
CA SER A 107 19.39 -13.86 -32.91
C SER A 107 20.55 -12.90 -32.60
N LYS A 108 21.67 -13.24 -33.19
CA LYS A 108 23.01 -12.63 -33.10
C LYS A 108 23.08 -11.17 -33.62
N GLU A 109 22.02 -10.41 -33.61
CA GLU A 109 22.05 -8.99 -33.94
C GLU A 109 21.80 -8.17 -32.69
N THR A 110 22.79 -7.38 -32.34
CA THR A 110 22.79 -6.37 -31.27
C THR A 110 21.77 -5.26 -31.58
N LYS A 111 20.48 -5.58 -31.52
CA LYS A 111 19.45 -4.53 -31.52
C LYS A 111 19.52 -3.78 -30.17
N GLU A 112 19.61 -2.48 -30.28
CA GLU A 112 19.44 -1.64 -29.08
C GLU A 112 18.11 -1.95 -28.41
N PRO A 113 18.07 -1.98 -27.07
CA PRO A 113 16.82 -2.23 -26.37
C PRO A 113 15.83 -1.11 -26.67
N ASP A 114 14.63 -1.48 -27.09
CA ASP A 114 13.52 -0.56 -27.30
C ASP A 114 12.75 -0.38 -25.99
N PHE A 115 12.76 0.84 -25.46
CA PHE A 115 12.08 1.23 -24.24
C PHE A 115 10.86 2.12 -24.48
N THR A 116 10.35 2.20 -25.71
CA THR A 116 9.26 3.12 -26.07
C THR A 116 8.04 2.96 -25.16
N GLU A 117 7.61 1.72 -24.92
CA GLU A 117 6.46 1.43 -24.09
C GLU A 117 6.72 1.73 -22.60
N GLU A 118 7.90 1.33 -22.11
CA GLU A 118 8.29 1.57 -20.73
C GLU A 118 8.43 3.08 -20.44
N LEU A 119 8.96 3.86 -21.36
CA LEU A 119 9.05 5.32 -21.23
C LEU A 119 7.67 5.97 -21.23
N TYR A 120 6.78 5.55 -22.13
CA TYR A 120 5.39 6.02 -22.14
C TYR A 120 4.73 5.81 -20.77
N TRP A 121 4.79 4.59 -20.23
CA TRP A 121 4.17 4.31 -18.92
C TRP A 121 4.84 5.08 -17.78
N LEU A 122 6.17 5.23 -17.81
CA LEU A 122 6.85 6.05 -16.80
C LEU A 122 6.36 7.50 -16.82
N GLU A 123 6.18 8.09 -18.00
CA GLU A 123 5.64 9.46 -18.14
C GLU A 123 4.22 9.57 -17.58
N GLN A 124 3.36 8.58 -17.86
CA GLN A 124 2.01 8.55 -17.32
C GLN A 124 1.99 8.45 -15.79
N LEU A 125 2.83 7.59 -15.22
CA LEU A 125 2.96 7.43 -13.77
C LEU A 125 3.51 8.71 -13.12
N LYS A 126 4.53 9.34 -13.70
CA LYS A 126 5.08 10.62 -13.25
C LYS A 126 4.05 11.75 -13.32
N ALA A 127 3.25 11.83 -14.39
CA ALA A 127 2.20 12.83 -14.53
C ALA A 127 1.13 12.73 -13.43
N LYS A 128 0.92 11.54 -12.89
CA LYS A 128 0.02 11.30 -11.75
C LYS A 128 0.72 11.39 -10.38
N GLY A 129 2.00 11.70 -10.34
CA GLY A 129 2.77 11.79 -9.09
C GLY A 129 3.03 10.44 -8.41
N ILE A 130 2.91 9.33 -9.16
CA ILE A 130 3.08 7.97 -8.59
C ILE A 130 4.58 7.63 -8.53
N PRO A 131 5.15 7.42 -7.32
CA PRO A 131 6.52 6.97 -7.17
C PRO A 131 6.76 5.66 -7.93
N THR A 132 7.81 5.61 -8.75
CA THR A 132 8.08 4.45 -9.60
C THR A 132 9.46 3.87 -9.31
N ILE A 133 9.53 2.55 -9.16
CA ILE A 133 10.77 1.77 -9.05
C ILE A 133 11.04 1.12 -10.39
N LEU A 134 12.20 1.39 -10.98
CA LEU A 134 12.65 0.71 -12.18
C LEU A 134 13.26 -0.63 -11.80
N LEU A 135 12.94 -1.70 -12.54
CA LEU A 135 13.35 -3.05 -12.21
C LEU A 135 13.83 -3.80 -13.45
N ILE A 136 14.97 -4.48 -13.33
CA ILE A 136 15.44 -5.46 -14.30
C ILE A 136 15.42 -6.83 -13.65
N ASN A 137 14.61 -7.74 -14.20
CA ASN A 137 14.46 -9.09 -13.67
C ASN A 137 15.23 -10.11 -14.52
N LYS A 138 15.28 -11.35 -14.06
CA LYS A 138 15.93 -12.49 -14.73
C LYS A 138 17.44 -12.36 -14.85
N THR A 139 18.09 -11.75 -13.88
CA THR A 139 19.56 -11.60 -13.86
C THR A 139 20.31 -12.95 -13.82
N ASP A 140 19.62 -14.01 -13.44
CA ASP A 140 20.12 -15.40 -13.47
C ASP A 140 20.42 -15.92 -14.88
N ILE A 141 19.68 -15.47 -15.87
CA ILE A 141 19.83 -15.90 -17.27
C ILE A 141 20.32 -14.77 -18.20
N ARG A 142 20.22 -13.52 -17.75
CA ARG A 142 20.56 -12.34 -18.53
C ARG A 142 22.01 -11.90 -18.27
N LYS A 143 22.90 -12.24 -19.20
CA LYS A 143 24.34 -11.89 -19.10
C LYS A 143 24.62 -10.40 -19.28
N ASP A 144 23.72 -9.66 -19.93
CA ASP A 144 23.82 -8.23 -20.23
C ASP A 144 23.15 -7.32 -19.17
N SER A 145 22.78 -7.85 -18.01
CA SER A 145 22.01 -7.13 -16.98
C SER A 145 22.64 -5.81 -16.56
N GLN A 146 23.98 -5.75 -16.41
CA GLN A 146 24.70 -4.54 -16.05
C GLN A 146 24.71 -3.51 -17.19
N ALA A 147 24.94 -3.95 -18.42
CA ALA A 147 24.92 -3.07 -19.59
C ALA A 147 23.51 -2.49 -19.81
N LEU A 148 22.48 -3.32 -19.62
CA LEU A 148 21.09 -2.91 -19.68
C LEU A 148 20.77 -1.89 -18.57
N ALA A 149 21.29 -2.09 -17.35
CA ALA A 149 21.07 -1.15 -16.25
C ALA A 149 21.64 0.24 -16.55
N ILE A 150 22.80 0.32 -17.21
CA ILE A 150 23.39 1.58 -17.67
C ILE A 150 22.46 2.26 -18.67
N LYS A 151 22.00 1.54 -19.70
CA LYS A 151 21.07 2.08 -20.71
C LYS A 151 19.74 2.54 -20.10
N VAL A 152 19.18 1.78 -19.16
CA VAL A 152 17.97 2.17 -18.42
C VAL A 152 18.23 3.45 -17.64
N ARG A 153 19.34 3.55 -16.92
CA ARG A 153 19.69 4.78 -16.19
C ARG A 153 19.82 5.99 -17.11
N GLU A 154 20.45 5.84 -18.27
CA GLU A 154 20.59 6.90 -19.26
C GLU A 154 19.25 7.34 -19.85
N SER A 155 18.35 6.40 -20.16
CA SER A 155 17.07 6.68 -20.80
C SER A 155 16.00 7.17 -19.82
N PHE A 156 15.97 6.68 -18.58
CA PHE A 156 14.90 6.92 -17.60
C PHE A 156 15.31 7.93 -16.51
N GLY A 157 16.60 8.21 -16.35
CA GLY A 157 17.14 9.14 -15.35
C GLY A 157 17.20 8.58 -13.94
N ASP A 158 16.91 7.29 -13.73
CA ASP A 158 16.97 6.62 -12.42
C ASP A 158 17.63 5.25 -12.53
N THR A 159 18.18 4.76 -11.43
CA THR A 159 18.93 3.50 -11.41
C THR A 159 17.98 2.32 -11.16
N PRO A 160 17.93 1.31 -12.04
CA PRO A 160 17.05 0.17 -11.84
C PRO A 160 17.60 -0.79 -10.77
N VAL A 161 16.69 -1.45 -10.06
CA VAL A 161 17.02 -2.57 -9.17
C VAL A 161 17.19 -3.83 -10.00
N LEU A 162 18.29 -4.56 -9.78
CA LEU A 162 18.59 -5.82 -10.47
C LEU A 162 18.17 -7.00 -9.61
N ILE A 163 17.34 -7.90 -10.16
CA ILE A 163 16.86 -9.07 -9.43
C ILE A 163 16.82 -10.35 -10.28
N SER A 164 16.80 -11.47 -9.59
CA SER A 164 16.21 -12.70 -10.11
C SER A 164 15.07 -13.14 -9.21
N ALA A 165 13.85 -13.00 -9.67
CA ALA A 165 12.67 -13.48 -8.95
C ALA A 165 12.71 -15.02 -8.80
N LYS A 166 13.31 -15.74 -9.75
CA LYS A 166 13.48 -17.19 -9.71
C LYS A 166 14.44 -17.63 -8.64
N GLU A 167 15.63 -17.03 -8.59
CA GLU A 167 16.69 -17.36 -7.60
C GLU A 167 16.53 -16.55 -6.31
N LYS A 168 15.48 -15.71 -6.21
CA LYS A 168 15.19 -14.83 -5.06
C LYS A 168 16.34 -13.89 -4.70
N THR A 169 17.19 -13.52 -5.65
CA THR A 169 18.28 -12.55 -5.47
C THR A 169 17.77 -11.13 -5.70
N GLY A 170 18.29 -10.15 -4.92
CA GLY A 170 17.89 -8.75 -5.02
C GLY A 170 16.52 -8.40 -4.41
N ILE A 171 15.80 -9.37 -3.83
CA ILE A 171 14.45 -9.16 -3.25
C ILE A 171 14.51 -8.20 -2.05
N GLU A 172 15.53 -8.32 -1.21
CA GLU A 172 15.72 -7.42 -0.07
C GLU A 172 16.01 -5.98 -0.52
N GLN A 173 16.71 -5.82 -1.64
CA GLN A 173 16.94 -4.50 -2.23
C GLN A 173 15.65 -3.84 -2.71
N ILE A 174 14.71 -4.60 -3.32
CA ILE A 174 13.39 -4.07 -3.67
C ILE A 174 12.65 -3.61 -2.42
N ARG A 175 12.62 -4.42 -1.35
CA ARG A 175 11.96 -4.03 -0.09
C ARG A 175 12.51 -2.71 0.44
N ARG A 176 13.83 -2.55 0.46
CA ARG A 176 14.48 -1.30 0.87
C ARG A 176 14.09 -0.14 -0.04
N THR A 177 14.12 -0.34 -1.36
CA THR A 177 13.75 0.71 -2.32
C THR A 177 12.27 1.10 -2.21
N ILE A 178 11.37 0.16 -1.90
CA ILE A 178 9.97 0.47 -1.58
C ILE A 178 9.90 1.40 -0.37
N LEU A 179 10.61 1.07 0.72
CA LEU A 179 10.66 1.90 1.93
C LEU A 179 11.20 3.31 1.65
N GLU A 180 12.27 3.42 0.86
CA GLU A 180 12.92 4.70 0.50
C GLU A 180 12.04 5.59 -0.39
N LYS A 181 11.20 4.99 -1.23
CA LYS A 181 10.30 5.69 -2.18
C LYS A 181 8.86 5.77 -1.67
N LEU A 182 8.57 5.32 -0.46
CA LEU A 182 7.23 5.50 0.13
C LEU A 182 6.86 6.97 0.10
N PRO A 183 5.64 7.32 -0.34
CA PRO A 183 5.15 8.68 -0.19
C PRO A 183 5.26 9.09 1.29
N PRO A 184 5.76 10.31 1.59
CA PRO A 184 5.92 10.76 2.98
C PRO A 184 4.62 10.71 3.78
N ASP A 185 3.48 10.79 3.09
CA ASP A 185 2.14 10.74 3.67
C ASP A 185 1.55 9.32 3.72
N PHE A 186 2.28 8.31 3.23
CA PHE A 186 1.79 6.94 3.27
C PHE A 186 1.73 6.43 4.71
N GLY A 187 0.57 5.98 5.13
CA GLY A 187 0.31 5.59 6.52
C GLY A 187 0.15 6.77 7.48
N GLN A 188 0.32 8.00 7.01
CA GLN A 188 0.13 9.25 7.74
C GLN A 188 -1.14 10.01 7.32
N GLN A 189 -2.15 9.35 6.78
CA GLN A 189 -3.47 9.97 6.82
C GLN A 189 -3.83 10.14 8.30
N SER A 190 -3.53 11.34 8.80
CA SER A 190 -3.83 11.68 10.17
C SER A 190 -5.34 11.53 10.40
N ILE A 191 -5.71 10.55 11.19
CA ILE A 191 -7.10 10.27 11.54
C ILE A 191 -7.69 11.49 12.26
N THR A 192 -6.87 12.13 13.10
CA THR A 192 -7.26 13.29 13.89
C THR A 192 -6.92 14.63 13.23
N GLY A 193 -6.13 14.63 12.13
CA GLY A 193 -5.73 15.84 11.42
C GLY A 193 -5.16 16.92 12.34
N THR A 194 -5.72 18.11 12.26
CA THR A 194 -5.37 19.26 13.11
C THR A 194 -6.29 19.44 14.34
N LEU A 195 -7.16 18.44 14.60
CA LEU A 195 -8.12 18.52 15.71
C LEU A 195 -7.45 18.46 17.07
N VAL A 196 -6.27 17.86 17.16
CA VAL A 196 -5.50 17.67 18.39
C VAL A 196 -4.02 18.00 18.18
N ALA A 197 -3.37 18.44 19.26
CA ALA A 197 -1.95 18.74 19.33
C ALA A 197 -1.32 18.04 20.56
N GLU A 198 -0.01 18.18 20.71
CA GLU A 198 0.73 17.67 21.90
C GLU A 198 0.10 18.14 23.20
N ASN A 199 -0.01 17.26 24.19
CA ASN A 199 -0.63 17.45 25.50
C ASN A 199 -2.16 17.64 25.51
N ASP A 200 -2.84 17.61 24.36
CA ASP A 200 -4.31 17.60 24.37
C ASP A 200 -4.86 16.31 24.95
N LEU A 201 -5.90 16.41 25.78
CA LEU A 201 -6.62 15.26 26.32
C LEU A 201 -7.66 14.77 25.30
N VAL A 202 -7.56 13.50 24.91
CA VAL A 202 -8.48 12.83 23.99
C VAL A 202 -9.15 11.66 24.71
N LEU A 203 -10.47 11.58 24.62
CA LEU A 203 -11.25 10.47 25.16
C LEU A 203 -11.75 9.58 24.02
N LEU A 204 -11.40 8.30 24.06
CA LEU A 204 -11.91 7.29 23.15
C LEU A 204 -13.05 6.52 23.80
N VAL A 205 -14.26 6.62 23.24
CA VAL A 205 -15.43 5.90 23.72
C VAL A 205 -15.66 4.72 22.78
N MET A 206 -15.32 3.52 23.26
CA MET A 206 -15.29 2.31 22.45
C MET A 206 -16.32 1.30 22.98
N PRO A 207 -17.44 1.07 22.27
CA PRO A 207 -18.36 0.04 22.64
C PRO A 207 -17.68 -1.33 22.58
N GLN A 208 -18.07 -2.25 23.47
CA GLN A 208 -17.65 -3.64 23.34
C GLN A 208 -18.41 -4.26 22.17
N ASP A 209 -17.74 -4.38 21.03
CA ASP A 209 -18.31 -5.03 19.86
C ASP A 209 -18.39 -6.55 20.10
N ILE A 210 -19.61 -7.08 20.03
CA ILE A 210 -19.88 -8.52 20.18
C ILE A 210 -19.22 -9.31 19.02
N GLN A 211 -18.97 -8.67 17.88
CA GLN A 211 -18.34 -9.30 16.71
C GLN A 211 -16.81 -9.23 16.77
N ALA A 212 -16.22 -8.37 17.61
CA ALA A 212 -14.78 -8.34 17.79
C ALA A 212 -14.30 -9.56 18.59
N PRO A 213 -13.20 -10.22 18.22
CA PRO A 213 -12.63 -11.30 19.02
C PRO A 213 -12.33 -10.81 20.42
N LYS A 214 -12.75 -11.57 21.46
CA LYS A 214 -12.51 -11.21 22.87
C LYS A 214 -11.06 -10.81 23.09
N GLY A 215 -10.85 -9.64 23.69
CA GLY A 215 -9.53 -9.12 24.04
C GLY A 215 -8.79 -8.37 22.94
N ARG A 216 -9.44 -8.01 21.84
CA ARG A 216 -8.84 -7.23 20.74
C ARG A 216 -9.62 -5.95 20.46
N LEU A 217 -8.89 -4.89 20.17
CA LEU A 217 -9.43 -3.66 19.60
C LEU A 217 -9.54 -3.84 18.07
N ILE A 218 -10.52 -3.19 17.46
CA ILE A 218 -10.62 -3.13 16.00
C ILE A 218 -9.53 -2.21 15.42
N LEU A 219 -9.17 -2.42 14.16
CA LEU A 219 -8.05 -1.73 13.53
C LEU A 219 -8.14 -0.19 13.61
N PRO A 220 -9.29 0.47 13.32
CA PRO A 220 -9.40 1.93 13.44
C PRO A 220 -9.10 2.43 14.86
N GLN A 221 -9.50 1.70 15.89
CA GLN A 221 -9.22 2.05 17.29
C GLN A 221 -7.72 1.98 17.58
N VAL A 222 -7.04 0.91 17.14
CA VAL A 222 -5.59 0.72 17.31
C VAL A 222 -4.80 1.82 16.59
N GLN A 223 -5.18 2.13 15.35
CA GLN A 223 -4.52 3.17 14.55
C GLN A 223 -4.70 4.56 15.18
N THR A 224 -5.90 4.87 15.66
CA THR A 224 -6.17 6.15 16.34
C THR A 224 -5.35 6.28 17.62
N ILE A 225 -5.29 5.23 18.46
CA ILE A 225 -4.46 5.23 19.67
C ILE A 225 -3.00 5.45 19.30
N ARG A 226 -2.49 4.77 18.28
CA ARG A 226 -1.11 4.89 17.84
C ARG A 226 -0.81 6.33 17.38
N GLU A 227 -1.65 6.92 16.55
CA GLU A 227 -1.48 8.29 16.09
C GLU A 227 -1.47 9.30 17.25
N LEU A 228 -2.41 9.15 18.20
CA LEU A 228 -2.48 10.02 19.36
C LEU A 228 -1.23 9.91 20.24
N LEU A 229 -0.67 8.71 20.40
CA LEU A 229 0.60 8.50 21.11
C LEU A 229 1.78 9.17 20.37
N ASP A 230 1.83 9.04 19.04
CA ASP A 230 2.87 9.67 18.21
C ASP A 230 2.78 11.21 18.27
N LYS A 231 1.55 11.77 18.40
CA LYS A 231 1.29 13.20 18.65
C LYS A 231 1.49 13.62 20.09
N LYS A 232 1.87 12.69 20.99
CA LYS A 232 2.05 12.93 22.44
C LYS A 232 0.80 13.50 23.12
N CYS A 233 -0.39 13.06 22.71
CA CYS A 233 -1.64 13.37 23.36
C CYS A 233 -1.80 12.60 24.67
N LEU A 234 -2.60 13.13 25.59
CA LEU A 234 -3.09 12.39 26.75
C LEU A 234 -4.32 11.60 26.34
N ILE A 235 -4.32 10.28 26.58
CA ILE A 235 -5.39 9.40 26.09
C ILE A 235 -6.11 8.77 27.27
N ALA A 236 -7.42 8.95 27.32
CA ALA A 236 -8.32 8.20 28.18
C ALA A 236 -9.21 7.30 27.31
N THR A 237 -9.60 6.14 27.83
CA THR A 237 -10.49 5.22 27.11
C THR A 237 -11.58 4.71 28.04
N CYS A 238 -12.80 4.57 27.52
CA CYS A 238 -13.90 3.96 28.26
C CYS A 238 -14.88 3.26 27.33
N THR A 239 -15.74 2.43 27.92
CA THR A 239 -16.93 1.92 27.26
C THR A 239 -18.06 2.92 27.33
N THR A 240 -19.08 2.78 26.47
CA THR A 240 -20.20 3.73 26.39
C THR A 240 -20.95 3.88 27.72
N ASP A 241 -21.13 2.78 28.46
CA ASP A 241 -21.79 2.75 29.77
C ASP A 241 -20.98 3.42 30.89
N LYS A 242 -19.69 3.63 30.67
CA LYS A 242 -18.76 4.27 31.65
C LYS A 242 -18.40 5.70 31.29
N LEU A 243 -19.03 6.27 30.27
CA LEU A 243 -18.75 7.62 29.83
C LEU A 243 -18.97 8.67 30.93
N PRO A 244 -20.11 8.72 31.67
CA PRO A 244 -20.33 9.72 32.72
C PRO A 244 -19.28 9.65 33.84
N GLU A 245 -18.99 8.43 34.32
CA GLU A 245 -18.01 8.24 35.39
C GLU A 245 -16.60 8.62 34.93
N THR A 246 -16.27 8.30 33.66
CA THR A 246 -14.96 8.68 33.12
C THR A 246 -14.82 10.18 32.98
N LEU A 247 -15.82 10.89 32.47
CA LEU A 247 -15.81 12.35 32.36
C LEU A 247 -15.68 13.01 33.77
N HIS A 248 -16.34 12.44 34.77
CA HIS A 248 -16.23 12.94 36.14
C HIS A 248 -14.84 12.69 36.76
N ALA A 249 -14.16 11.63 36.35
CA ALA A 249 -12.81 11.30 36.86
C ALA A 249 -11.70 12.13 36.22
N LEU A 250 -11.96 12.81 35.10
CA LEU A 250 -10.99 13.65 34.42
C LEU A 250 -10.91 15.04 35.10
N ALA A 251 -9.68 15.54 35.26
CA ALA A 251 -9.45 16.87 35.83
C ALA A 251 -9.98 18.01 34.94
N HIS A 252 -10.02 17.79 33.64
CA HIS A 252 -10.52 18.75 32.65
C HIS A 252 -11.31 18.02 31.57
N PRO A 253 -12.28 18.68 30.90
CA PRO A 253 -12.98 18.13 29.79
C PRO A 253 -12.01 17.75 28.64
N PRO A 254 -12.19 16.60 27.96
CA PRO A 254 -11.37 16.26 26.85
C PRO A 254 -11.57 17.24 25.69
N LYS A 255 -10.49 17.62 25.01
CA LYS A 255 -10.57 18.49 23.84
C LYS A 255 -11.30 17.81 22.67
N LEU A 256 -11.08 16.51 22.52
CA LEU A 256 -11.70 15.69 21.49
C LEU A 256 -12.21 14.38 22.09
N ILE A 257 -13.42 14.01 21.72
CA ILE A 257 -13.98 12.68 21.99
C ILE A 257 -14.10 11.97 20.65
N ILE A 258 -13.60 10.74 20.55
CA ILE A 258 -13.70 9.91 19.37
C ILE A 258 -14.49 8.65 19.74
N THR A 259 -15.53 8.34 18.98
CA THR A 259 -16.41 7.21 19.29
C THR A 259 -16.74 6.39 18.04
N ASP A 260 -17.40 5.27 18.24
CA ASP A 260 -17.95 4.49 17.16
C ASP A 260 -19.23 5.13 16.62
N SER A 261 -19.47 5.03 15.31
CA SER A 261 -20.66 5.59 14.66
C SER A 261 -21.96 5.05 15.26
N GLN A 262 -21.96 3.80 15.73
CA GLN A 262 -23.13 3.15 16.34
C GLN A 262 -23.60 3.82 17.64
N VAL A 263 -22.68 4.38 18.40
CA VAL A 263 -22.96 5.03 19.70
C VAL A 263 -22.79 6.54 19.66
N PHE A 264 -22.59 7.12 18.48
CA PHE A 264 -22.33 8.54 18.29
C PHE A 264 -23.41 9.43 18.94
N LYS A 265 -24.69 9.11 18.75
CA LYS A 265 -25.81 9.87 19.32
C LYS A 265 -25.77 9.87 20.85
N THR A 266 -25.54 8.71 21.48
CA THR A 266 -25.47 8.57 22.93
C THR A 266 -24.31 9.38 23.51
N VAL A 267 -23.15 9.37 22.86
CA VAL A 267 -21.98 10.15 23.28
C VAL A 267 -22.23 11.65 23.08
N TYR A 268 -22.89 12.04 21.98
CA TYR A 268 -23.23 13.44 21.70
C TYR A 268 -24.13 14.05 22.78
N GLU A 269 -25.10 13.30 23.27
CA GLU A 269 -26.05 13.75 24.31
C GLU A 269 -25.39 13.90 25.69
N GLN A 270 -24.24 13.24 25.93
CA GLN A 270 -23.57 13.20 27.25
C GLN A 270 -22.23 13.96 27.26
N LYS A 271 -21.72 14.39 26.10
CA LYS A 271 -20.43 15.07 26.04
C LYS A 271 -20.48 16.47 26.71
N PRO A 272 -19.38 16.97 27.25
CA PRO A 272 -19.24 18.37 27.63
C PRO A 272 -19.38 19.28 26.39
N GLU A 273 -19.97 20.48 26.55
CA GLU A 273 -20.15 21.44 25.45
C GLU A 273 -18.82 21.83 24.80
N GLU A 274 -17.76 21.98 25.59
CA GLU A 274 -16.42 22.38 25.12
C GLU A 274 -15.72 21.29 24.32
N SER A 275 -16.12 20.03 24.49
CA SER A 275 -15.49 18.89 23.81
C SER A 275 -15.98 18.76 22.38
N LYS A 276 -15.06 18.66 21.42
CA LYS A 276 -15.39 18.26 20.05
C LYS A 276 -15.68 16.76 20.00
N LEU A 277 -16.54 16.35 19.09
CA LEU A 277 -16.89 14.94 18.89
C LEU A 277 -16.69 14.54 17.44
N THR A 278 -16.08 13.39 17.23
CA THR A 278 -15.96 12.74 15.91
C THR A 278 -16.12 11.23 16.05
N SER A 279 -16.24 10.53 14.93
CA SER A 279 -16.29 9.07 14.91
C SER A 279 -15.01 8.50 14.29
N PHE A 280 -14.70 7.23 14.64
CA PHE A 280 -13.72 6.48 13.89
C PHE A 280 -14.21 6.40 12.43
N SER A 281 -13.34 6.74 11.48
CA SER A 281 -13.61 6.54 10.07
C SER A 281 -13.61 5.04 9.79
N VAL A 282 -14.70 4.55 9.22
CA VAL A 282 -14.82 3.17 8.74
C VAL A 282 -14.55 3.16 7.24
#